data_6716e22d29a160a7b420723d725a37a7
#
_entry.id   6716e22d29a160a7b420723d725a37a7
#
_cell.length_a   1.000
_cell.length_b   1.000
_cell.length_c   1.000
_cell.angle_alpha   90.00
_cell.angle_beta   90.00
_cell.angle_gamma   90.00
#
_symmetry.space_group_name_H-M   'P 1'
#
loop_
_entity.id
_entity.type
_entity.pdbx_description
1 polymer ?
#
loop_
_entity_poly.entity_id
_entity_poly.type
_entity_poly.pdbx_seq_one_letter_code
_entity_poly.pdbx_strand_id
1 'polypeptide(L)'
;MKKSYLSGLRVLTWAMLLAAGSFVSCSDDNEGKDGPTPPPDPVELNDQFEYDGGDPVDIKSAIYEVEDTDLYTFYLSPSNGVTGMDDMTAVNDFLRIAVRNPKGTVNTETDEFEIAYKDIAVNRNTLKTDVEKVSLQADLVAETSKLNLHVEVTMKSGKTLLARYNNTCTEAVPAELTNQYELDKTVTGIGSAVEWHDAAAAATTYCFYADPDVTAPSEETAGLQITVADGVETAEVDLATADAEKIRIACGEFESGEGMTGTLSLAKSGSKLTLTLDAEKGASRLRAAYAGDPVVGYASTNSLTVTEGETHETNDLKKVFLYQSAATNVLTFGQVADAEAPDGLTKGHYAVSFNLSTSQLQGATVDFGKQEAQVRIFDYRAYRMWDNAKVEGATGTVTTIQAGERTYLRFSVEFPEGPKLEGEWFGTFTAVKEETDMTPVEPFRPRVSIKSETGETLLDWEVTALELRHDTNFRDSNTGDMIDAAYIFYFRTDKTEDNFGIDGLIGTPMFRLPDAYVGRDNFDLTEDTECKWAFNFNNSNLSRYSTGYGCNNSWMKQCPNEATLTVKKNDKEWEFTFTMLDYGMFGYTEQGTKNVLTIEWKGPATKYTGSQKNDMTDADY
;
A
#
# COMPACT_ATOMS: atom_id res chain seq x y z
N MET A 1 -23.07 14.05 35.27
CA MET A 1 -22.89 15.49 34.97
C MET A 1 -23.39 15.71 33.55
N LYS A 2 -24.57 16.28 33.41
CA LYS A 2 -25.18 16.57 32.10
C LYS A 2 -24.51 17.83 31.55
N LYS A 3 -23.79 17.73 30.41
CA LYS A 3 -23.42 18.90 29.61
C LYS A 3 -24.42 19.01 28.45
N SER A 4 -25.25 20.00 28.53
CA SER A 4 -26.11 20.45 27.43
C SER A 4 -25.22 21.15 26.40
N TYR A 5 -25.21 20.67 25.17
CA TYR A 5 -24.67 21.40 24.03
C TYR A 5 -25.80 22.18 23.38
N LEU A 6 -25.70 23.50 23.49
CA LEU A 6 -26.46 24.41 22.67
C LEU A 6 -25.98 24.29 21.21
N SER A 7 -26.85 23.83 20.34
CA SER A 7 -26.69 23.95 18.90
C SER A 7 -26.75 25.42 18.50
N GLY A 8 -25.63 25.95 18.04
CA GLY A 8 -25.55 27.31 17.51
C GLY A 8 -26.26 27.41 16.17
N LEU A 9 -27.38 28.06 16.17
CA LEU A 9 -28.13 28.51 14.99
C LEU A 9 -27.19 29.43 14.16
N ARG A 10 -26.66 28.95 13.04
CA ARG A 10 -25.97 29.81 12.08
C ARG A 10 -26.98 30.59 11.26
N VAL A 11 -27.23 31.80 11.72
CA VAL A 11 -27.95 32.80 10.92
C VAL A 11 -27.04 33.23 9.78
N LEU A 12 -27.36 32.81 8.55
CA LEU A 12 -26.73 33.36 7.34
C LEU A 12 -27.27 34.76 7.11
N THR A 13 -26.51 35.78 7.51
CA THR A 13 -26.83 37.17 7.23
C THR A 13 -26.43 37.48 5.78
N TRP A 14 -27.42 37.51 4.89
CA TRP A 14 -27.25 38.06 3.55
C TRP A 14 -27.24 39.58 3.62
N ALA A 15 -26.13 40.19 3.27
CA ALA A 15 -26.04 41.64 3.12
C ALA A 15 -26.68 42.05 1.79
N MET A 16 -27.86 42.67 1.83
CA MET A 16 -28.45 43.35 0.69
C MET A 16 -27.68 44.63 0.36
N LEU A 17 -27.16 44.72 -0.86
CA LEU A 17 -26.68 45.98 -1.43
C LEU A 17 -27.89 46.81 -1.87
N LEU A 18 -28.15 47.89 -1.15
CA LEU A 18 -29.15 48.92 -1.53
C LEU A 18 -28.56 49.79 -2.65
N ALA A 19 -29.13 49.69 -3.84
CA ALA A 19 -28.95 50.69 -4.88
C ALA A 19 -30.05 51.74 -4.72
N ALA A 20 -29.72 52.90 -4.18
CA ALA A 20 -30.60 54.05 -4.11
C ALA A 20 -30.75 54.72 -5.49
N GLY A 21 -31.89 54.53 -6.09
CA GLY A 21 -32.33 55.33 -7.26
C GLY A 21 -33.21 56.47 -6.80
N SER A 22 -32.67 57.67 -6.86
CA SER A 22 -33.35 58.92 -6.61
C SER A 22 -34.30 59.29 -7.76
N PHE A 23 -35.57 59.35 -7.48
CA PHE A 23 -36.51 59.99 -8.40
C PHE A 23 -36.87 61.39 -7.90
N VAL A 24 -36.63 62.34 -8.79
CA VAL A 24 -36.94 63.74 -8.63
C VAL A 24 -38.44 63.93 -8.88
N SER A 25 -39.16 64.48 -7.91
CA SER A 25 -40.56 64.92 -8.03
C SER A 25 -40.60 66.30 -8.65
N CYS A 26 -41.28 66.47 -9.76
CA CYS A 26 -41.75 67.77 -10.21
C CYS A 26 -43.18 67.98 -9.70
N SER A 27 -43.36 69.04 -8.89
CA SER A 27 -44.64 69.58 -8.53
C SER A 27 -45.23 70.37 -9.68
N ASP A 28 -46.52 70.22 -9.91
CA ASP A 28 -47.33 71.25 -10.58
C ASP A 28 -48.63 71.40 -9.84
N ASP A 29 -48.89 72.64 -9.42
CA ASP A 29 -50.10 73.08 -8.69
C ASP A 29 -51.29 73.03 -9.62
N ASN A 30 -52.39 72.45 -9.13
CA ASN A 30 -53.73 72.90 -9.53
C ASN A 30 -54.78 72.68 -8.41
N GLU A 31 -55.33 73.79 -7.86
CA GLU A 31 -56.42 73.80 -6.95
C GLU A 31 -57.70 73.27 -7.59
N GLY A 32 -58.30 72.23 -7.00
CA GLY A 32 -59.61 71.71 -7.28
C GLY A 32 -60.24 71.15 -6.00
N LYS A 33 -61.22 71.85 -5.48
CA LYS A 33 -62.07 71.40 -4.34
C LYS A 33 -62.84 70.17 -4.75
N ASP A 34 -62.56 69.04 -4.12
CA ASP A 34 -63.47 67.93 -4.00
C ASP A 34 -63.34 67.29 -2.61
N GLY A 35 -64.47 66.94 -2.02
CA GLY A 35 -64.60 66.39 -0.69
C GLY A 35 -63.85 65.05 -0.54
N PRO A 36 -63.72 64.55 0.70
CA PRO A 36 -62.98 63.32 0.95
C PRO A 36 -63.63 62.20 0.12
N THR A 37 -62.85 61.71 -0.86
CA THR A 37 -63.16 60.46 -1.55
C THR A 37 -63.23 59.35 -0.48
N PRO A 38 -64.33 58.55 -0.44
CA PRO A 38 -64.32 57.41 0.47
C PRO A 38 -63.06 56.55 0.17
N PRO A 39 -62.47 55.99 1.20
CA PRO A 39 -61.39 55.10 0.99
C PRO A 39 -61.81 54.02 0.00
N PRO A 40 -60.97 53.68 -0.97
CA PRO A 40 -61.30 52.61 -1.92
C PRO A 40 -61.63 51.35 -1.12
N ASP A 41 -62.65 50.62 -1.59
CA ASP A 41 -62.95 49.30 -1.03
C ASP A 41 -61.71 48.46 -0.96
N PRO A 42 -61.51 47.70 0.13
CA PRO A 42 -60.32 46.86 0.26
C PRO A 42 -60.19 45.93 -0.96
N VAL A 43 -59.14 46.02 -1.66
CA VAL A 43 -58.83 45.11 -2.79
C VAL A 43 -58.84 43.69 -2.28
N GLU A 44 -59.77 42.87 -2.79
CA GLU A 44 -59.86 41.47 -2.38
C GLU A 44 -58.79 40.69 -3.18
N LEU A 45 -57.66 40.40 -2.52
CA LEU A 45 -56.60 39.63 -3.11
C LEU A 45 -57.06 38.20 -3.44
N ASN A 46 -56.64 37.66 -4.58
CA ASN A 46 -56.90 36.29 -4.99
C ASN A 46 -55.66 35.70 -5.64
N ASP A 47 -54.98 34.78 -4.96
CA ASP A 47 -53.66 34.23 -5.31
C ASP A 47 -52.62 35.34 -5.57
N GLN A 48 -52.58 36.33 -4.68
CA GLN A 48 -51.77 37.54 -4.77
C GLN A 48 -51.20 37.93 -3.42
N PHE A 49 -50.13 38.70 -3.44
CA PHE A 49 -49.65 39.43 -2.27
C PHE A 49 -49.41 40.90 -2.60
N GLU A 50 -49.56 41.76 -1.60
CA GLU A 50 -49.35 43.20 -1.66
C GLU A 50 -48.36 43.61 -0.59
N TYR A 51 -47.37 44.41 -0.97
CA TYR A 51 -46.36 44.91 -0.05
C TYR A 51 -46.39 46.45 -0.02
N ASP A 52 -46.52 47.00 1.17
CA ASP A 52 -46.43 48.41 1.52
C ASP A 52 -47.43 49.30 0.72
N GLY A 53 -48.66 48.83 0.51
CA GLY A 53 -49.71 49.53 -0.23
C GLY A 53 -49.43 49.66 -1.74
N GLY A 54 -48.49 48.88 -2.29
CA GLY A 54 -48.18 48.83 -3.73
C GLY A 54 -49.23 48.01 -4.51
N ASP A 55 -49.00 47.85 -5.83
CA ASP A 55 -49.85 47.02 -6.66
C ASP A 55 -49.79 45.55 -6.22
N PRO A 56 -50.94 44.83 -6.20
CA PRO A 56 -50.95 43.40 -5.95
C PRO A 56 -50.12 42.61 -6.95
N VAL A 57 -49.32 41.64 -6.46
CA VAL A 57 -48.44 40.76 -7.23
C VAL A 57 -49.06 39.37 -7.30
N ASP A 58 -49.27 38.83 -8.51
CA ASP A 58 -49.78 37.48 -8.71
C ASP A 58 -48.80 36.43 -8.21
N ILE A 59 -49.25 35.44 -7.44
CA ILE A 59 -48.50 34.24 -7.07
C ILE A 59 -48.68 33.20 -8.18
N LYS A 60 -47.63 32.89 -8.90
CA LYS A 60 -47.65 31.97 -10.05
C LYS A 60 -47.09 30.59 -9.77
N SER A 61 -46.30 30.48 -8.72
CA SER A 61 -45.77 29.20 -8.23
C SER A 61 -45.75 29.22 -6.70
N ALA A 62 -46.10 28.09 -6.08
CA ALA A 62 -45.99 27.88 -4.66
C ALA A 62 -45.43 26.49 -4.40
N ILE A 63 -44.39 26.43 -3.60
CA ILE A 63 -43.76 25.18 -3.15
C ILE A 63 -43.61 25.19 -1.63
N TYR A 64 -43.49 24.03 -1.02
CA TYR A 64 -43.17 23.91 0.41
C TYR A 64 -42.07 22.89 0.66
N GLU A 65 -41.33 23.12 1.74
CA GLU A 65 -40.42 22.14 2.34
C GLU A 65 -40.91 21.77 3.74
N VAL A 66 -40.60 20.54 4.16
CA VAL A 66 -40.82 20.11 5.55
C VAL A 66 -39.44 20.05 6.21
N GLU A 67 -39.19 20.95 7.19
CA GLU A 67 -37.89 21.05 7.87
C GLU A 67 -37.76 20.10 9.07
N ASP A 68 -38.84 19.85 9.75
CA ASP A 68 -39.03 18.90 10.84
C ASP A 68 -40.31 18.12 10.56
N THR A 69 -40.65 17.15 11.38
CA THR A 69 -41.85 16.34 11.21
C THR A 69 -43.16 17.16 11.05
N ASP A 70 -43.15 18.44 11.43
CA ASP A 70 -44.32 19.30 11.43
C ASP A 70 -44.06 20.80 11.14
N LEU A 71 -42.83 21.20 10.83
CA LEU A 71 -42.51 22.57 10.43
C LEU A 71 -42.45 22.67 8.91
N TYR A 72 -43.41 23.38 8.34
CA TYR A 72 -43.55 23.60 6.90
C TYR A 72 -43.10 25.01 6.54
N THR A 73 -42.22 25.13 5.56
CA THR A 73 -41.83 26.42 4.98
C THR A 73 -42.39 26.54 3.57
N PHE A 74 -43.29 27.47 3.37
CA PHE A 74 -43.93 27.80 2.11
C PHE A 74 -43.16 28.91 1.42
N TYR A 75 -42.96 28.76 0.11
CA TYR A 75 -42.35 29.74 -0.76
C TYR A 75 -43.31 30.07 -1.91
N LEU A 76 -43.75 31.33 -1.98
CA LEU A 76 -44.73 31.81 -2.95
C LEU A 76 -44.05 32.80 -3.89
N SER A 77 -43.99 32.49 -5.15
CA SER A 77 -43.23 33.25 -6.17
C SER A 77 -44.14 33.85 -7.23
N PRO A 78 -43.84 35.09 -7.70
CA PRO A 78 -44.47 35.67 -8.88
C PRO A 78 -43.99 35.05 -10.21
N SER A 79 -42.99 34.15 -10.18
CA SER A 79 -42.44 33.48 -11.37
C SER A 79 -43.14 32.15 -11.63
N ASN A 80 -43.33 31.82 -12.92
CA ASN A 80 -43.82 30.51 -13.31
C ASN A 80 -42.73 29.44 -13.27
N GLY A 81 -43.14 28.20 -13.05
CA GLY A 81 -42.27 27.03 -13.25
C GLY A 81 -41.26 26.80 -12.14
N VAL A 82 -41.44 27.43 -10.98
CA VAL A 82 -40.63 27.15 -9.78
C VAL A 82 -41.10 25.85 -9.18
N THR A 83 -40.26 24.84 -9.17
CA THR A 83 -40.55 23.49 -8.67
C THR A 83 -39.65 23.03 -7.56
N GLY A 84 -38.50 23.69 -7.37
CA GLY A 84 -37.49 23.36 -6.37
C GLY A 84 -36.81 24.60 -5.80
N MET A 85 -35.96 24.38 -4.81
CA MET A 85 -35.24 25.46 -4.13
C MET A 85 -34.22 26.16 -5.01
N ASP A 86 -33.63 25.45 -5.98
CA ASP A 86 -32.71 26.04 -6.94
C ASP A 86 -33.40 27.07 -7.82
N ASP A 87 -34.61 26.74 -8.32
CA ASP A 87 -35.46 27.67 -9.06
C ASP A 87 -35.82 28.88 -8.22
N MET A 88 -36.19 28.66 -6.95
CA MET A 88 -36.58 29.71 -6.02
C MET A 88 -35.43 30.67 -5.73
N THR A 89 -34.22 30.12 -5.53
CA THR A 89 -33.01 30.91 -5.30
C THR A 89 -32.63 31.77 -6.53
N ALA A 90 -32.84 31.24 -7.74
CA ALA A 90 -32.61 31.97 -8.96
C ALA A 90 -33.56 33.15 -9.18
N VAL A 91 -34.79 33.05 -8.68
CA VAL A 91 -35.81 34.10 -8.83
C VAL A 91 -35.56 35.30 -7.90
N ASN A 92 -35.02 35.09 -6.69
CA ASN A 92 -34.76 36.10 -5.66
C ASN A 92 -35.94 36.96 -5.23
N ASP A 93 -37.18 36.68 -5.66
CA ASP A 93 -38.40 37.42 -5.31
C ASP A 93 -39.47 36.40 -4.95
N PHE A 94 -39.64 36.18 -3.66
CA PHE A 94 -40.63 35.25 -3.12
C PHE A 94 -41.03 35.63 -1.68
N LEU A 95 -42.29 35.37 -1.34
CA LEU A 95 -42.79 35.43 0.04
C LEU A 95 -42.51 34.09 0.72
N ARG A 96 -41.77 34.12 1.83
CA ARG A 96 -41.46 32.94 2.67
C ARG A 96 -42.32 32.94 3.93
N ILE A 97 -42.91 31.79 4.23
CA ILE A 97 -43.75 31.60 5.41
C ILE A 97 -43.43 30.24 6.02
N ALA A 98 -42.90 30.22 7.23
CA ALA A 98 -42.70 28.98 7.97
C ALA A 98 -43.76 28.86 9.06
N VAL A 99 -44.38 27.69 9.19
CA VAL A 99 -45.46 27.40 10.16
C VAL A 99 -45.35 25.96 10.63
N ARG A 100 -45.42 25.79 11.95
CA ARG A 100 -45.54 24.46 12.53
C ARG A 100 -46.99 23.98 12.42
N ASN A 101 -47.17 22.78 11.84
CA ASN A 101 -48.46 22.10 11.70
C ASN A 101 -49.55 22.98 11.04
N PRO A 102 -49.49 23.29 9.73
CA PRO A 102 -50.37 24.24 9.04
C PRO A 102 -51.79 23.69 8.86
N LYS A 103 -52.61 23.80 9.89
CA LYS A 103 -54.01 23.31 9.95
C LYS A 103 -55.00 24.42 10.36
N GLY A 104 -54.88 25.58 9.77
CA GLY A 104 -55.79 26.70 10.00
C GLY A 104 -55.14 27.94 10.61
N THR A 105 -55.79 28.59 11.54
CA THR A 105 -55.30 29.84 12.14
C THR A 105 -54.15 29.58 13.09
N VAL A 106 -53.03 30.28 12.86
CA VAL A 106 -51.82 30.21 13.67
C VAL A 106 -51.95 31.14 14.87
N ASN A 107 -51.75 30.61 16.06
CA ASN A 107 -51.68 31.42 17.26
C ASN A 107 -50.25 32.04 17.36
N THR A 108 -50.13 33.28 16.90
CA THR A 108 -48.84 33.97 16.81
C THR A 108 -48.18 34.23 18.16
N GLU A 109 -48.88 34.08 19.30
CA GLU A 109 -48.27 34.18 20.64
C GLU A 109 -47.65 32.88 21.12
N THR A 110 -48.16 31.72 20.68
CA THR A 110 -47.76 30.40 21.17
C THR A 110 -47.07 29.55 20.11
N ASP A 111 -47.51 29.65 18.86
CA ASP A 111 -47.04 28.78 17.80
C ASP A 111 -45.73 29.28 17.19
N GLU A 112 -44.95 28.38 16.63
CA GLU A 112 -43.74 28.72 15.89
C GLU A 112 -44.13 29.13 14.47
N PHE A 113 -43.72 30.33 14.09
CA PHE A 113 -43.94 30.84 12.75
C PHE A 113 -42.88 31.86 12.35
N GLU A 114 -42.69 32.03 11.03
CA GLU A 114 -41.88 33.10 10.42
C GLU A 114 -42.58 33.60 9.14
N ILE A 115 -42.59 34.91 8.93
CA ILE A 115 -43.02 35.54 7.69
C ILE A 115 -41.91 36.45 7.23
N ALA A 116 -41.41 36.27 5.99
CA ALA A 116 -40.33 37.08 5.44
C ALA A 116 -40.63 37.48 3.99
N TYR A 117 -40.56 38.77 3.73
CA TYR A 117 -40.59 39.35 2.38
C TYR A 117 -39.90 40.72 2.40
N LYS A 118 -38.89 40.88 1.53
CA LYS A 118 -38.04 42.08 1.48
C LYS A 118 -37.49 42.44 2.87
N ASP A 119 -37.85 43.59 3.41
CA ASP A 119 -37.43 44.07 4.71
C ASP A 119 -38.46 43.78 5.84
N ILE A 120 -39.57 43.12 5.55
CA ILE A 120 -40.47 42.57 6.56
C ILE A 120 -39.96 41.21 6.99
N ALA A 121 -39.62 41.07 8.26
CA ALA A 121 -39.28 39.79 8.90
C ALA A 121 -40.01 39.72 10.24
N VAL A 122 -41.00 38.83 10.30
CA VAL A 122 -41.87 38.66 11.48
C VAL A 122 -41.73 37.25 11.99
N ASN A 123 -41.38 37.16 13.24
CA ASN A 123 -41.39 35.92 14.00
C ASN A 123 -41.71 36.22 15.46
N ARG A 124 -41.77 35.21 16.30
CA ARG A 124 -42.13 35.34 17.72
C ARG A 124 -41.22 36.34 18.48
N ASN A 125 -40.00 36.53 18.09
CA ASN A 125 -39.09 37.46 18.77
C ASN A 125 -39.35 38.92 18.36
N THR A 126 -39.74 39.18 17.11
CA THR A 126 -39.98 40.51 16.57
C THR A 126 -41.40 41.03 16.86
N LEU A 127 -42.36 40.16 17.23
CA LEU A 127 -43.76 40.54 17.51
C LEU A 127 -43.88 41.71 18.47
N LYS A 128 -43.16 41.74 19.56
CA LYS A 128 -43.27 42.77 20.60
C LYS A 128 -42.54 44.07 20.26
N THR A 129 -41.49 43.98 19.47
CA THR A 129 -40.60 45.11 19.16
C THR A 129 -41.02 45.86 17.91
N ASP A 130 -41.33 45.15 16.83
CA ASP A 130 -41.40 45.73 15.50
C ASP A 130 -42.77 45.63 14.82
N VAL A 131 -43.65 44.76 15.35
CA VAL A 131 -44.96 44.47 14.74
C VAL A 131 -46.06 45.19 15.50
N GLU A 132 -47.00 45.82 14.77
CA GLU A 132 -48.21 46.42 15.28
C GLU A 132 -49.40 45.42 15.25
N LYS A 133 -49.52 44.71 14.10
CA LYS A 133 -50.56 43.70 13.90
C LYS A 133 -50.04 42.56 13.06
N VAL A 134 -50.31 41.30 13.41
CA VAL A 134 -50.12 40.12 12.59
C VAL A 134 -51.29 39.18 12.67
N SER A 135 -51.69 38.63 11.53
CA SER A 135 -52.66 37.54 11.42
C SER A 135 -52.15 36.57 10.40
N LEU A 136 -52.11 35.29 10.75
CA LEU A 136 -51.64 34.23 9.90
C LEU A 136 -52.59 33.04 9.96
N GLN A 137 -53.06 32.61 8.80
CA GLN A 137 -53.77 31.36 8.61
C GLN A 137 -53.03 30.57 7.53
N ALA A 138 -52.74 29.32 7.80
CA ALA A 138 -52.15 28.39 6.83
C ALA A 138 -52.82 27.02 7.03
N ASP A 139 -53.39 26.49 5.97
CA ASP A 139 -54.07 25.18 5.97
C ASP A 139 -53.64 24.43 4.70
N LEU A 140 -52.78 23.43 4.87
CA LEU A 140 -52.30 22.59 3.79
C LEU A 140 -53.02 21.23 3.81
N VAL A 141 -53.77 20.96 2.76
CA VAL A 141 -54.40 19.66 2.53
C VAL A 141 -53.45 18.81 1.69
N ALA A 142 -52.65 17.96 2.35
CA ALA A 142 -51.60 17.18 1.72
C ALA A 142 -52.09 16.28 0.57
N GLU A 143 -53.27 15.65 0.72
CA GLU A 143 -53.83 14.74 -0.29
C GLU A 143 -54.15 15.43 -1.63
N THR A 144 -54.38 16.75 -1.61
CA THR A 144 -54.69 17.56 -2.80
C THR A 144 -53.64 18.59 -3.13
N SER A 145 -52.57 18.65 -2.32
CA SER A 145 -51.53 19.68 -2.43
C SER A 145 -52.13 21.11 -2.44
N LYS A 146 -53.21 21.33 -1.76
CA LYS A 146 -53.93 22.63 -1.74
C LYS A 146 -53.58 23.40 -0.48
N LEU A 147 -53.03 24.61 -0.66
CA LEU A 147 -52.72 25.53 0.42
C LEU A 147 -53.77 26.65 0.46
N ASN A 148 -54.42 26.84 1.62
CA ASN A 148 -55.22 28.01 1.90
C ASN A 148 -54.44 28.91 2.89
N LEU A 149 -53.93 30.02 2.37
CA LEU A 149 -53.07 30.94 3.11
C LEU A 149 -53.69 32.33 3.19
N HIS A 150 -53.70 32.94 4.37
CA HIS A 150 -54.03 34.33 4.60
C HIS A 150 -53.01 34.96 5.54
N VAL A 151 -52.35 36.02 5.12
CA VAL A 151 -51.34 36.77 5.86
C VAL A 151 -51.71 38.23 5.89
N GLU A 152 -51.76 38.83 7.07
CA GLU A 152 -51.81 40.26 7.29
C GLU A 152 -50.74 40.67 8.30
N VAL A 153 -49.84 41.54 7.88
CA VAL A 153 -48.80 42.11 8.73
C VAL A 153 -48.84 43.63 8.64
N THR A 154 -48.84 44.29 9.78
CA THR A 154 -48.61 45.73 9.89
C THR A 154 -47.42 45.95 10.83
N MET A 155 -46.35 46.55 10.33
CA MET A 155 -45.20 46.90 11.12
C MET A 155 -45.38 48.22 11.83
N LYS A 156 -44.75 48.44 12.99
CA LYS A 156 -44.76 49.75 13.67
C LYS A 156 -44.14 50.88 12.84
N SER A 157 -43.35 50.53 11.85
CA SER A 157 -42.84 51.46 10.83
C SER A 157 -43.90 51.97 9.86
N GLY A 158 -45.12 51.39 9.89
CA GLY A 158 -46.21 51.66 8.97
C GLY A 158 -46.21 50.76 7.71
N LYS A 159 -45.19 49.94 7.48
CA LYS A 159 -45.18 49.01 6.35
C LYS A 159 -46.18 47.87 6.53
N THR A 160 -46.76 47.44 5.41
CA THR A 160 -47.77 46.39 5.39
C THR A 160 -47.39 45.26 4.44
N LEU A 161 -47.82 44.04 4.77
CA LEU A 161 -47.78 42.88 3.89
C LEU A 161 -49.14 42.15 4.01
N LEU A 162 -49.80 42.04 2.88
CA LEU A 162 -51.03 41.28 2.74
C LEU A 162 -50.81 40.15 1.75
N ALA A 163 -51.25 38.93 2.04
CA ALA A 163 -51.21 37.83 1.08
C ALA A 163 -52.42 36.92 1.21
N ARG A 164 -52.97 36.50 0.10
CA ARG A 164 -53.97 35.43 -0.01
C ARG A 164 -53.57 34.46 -1.11
N TYR A 165 -53.62 33.18 -0.78
CA TYR A 165 -53.39 32.12 -1.72
C TYR A 165 -54.30 30.93 -1.42
N ASN A 166 -54.97 30.42 -2.46
CA ASN A 166 -55.91 29.30 -2.30
C ASN A 166 -55.80 28.37 -3.50
N ASN A 167 -54.61 27.86 -3.73
CA ASN A 167 -54.30 27.08 -4.91
C ASN A 167 -53.30 25.96 -4.59
N THR A 168 -52.78 25.28 -5.63
CA THR A 168 -51.82 24.19 -5.51
C THR A 168 -50.48 24.68 -4.97
N CYS A 169 -49.99 24.02 -3.93
CA CYS A 169 -48.66 24.18 -3.37
C CYS A 169 -48.02 22.78 -3.27
N THR A 170 -46.99 22.55 -4.02
CA THR A 170 -46.35 21.23 -4.12
C THR A 170 -45.11 21.15 -3.26
N GLU A 171 -44.76 19.94 -2.83
CA GLU A 171 -43.46 19.74 -2.18
C GLU A 171 -42.31 20.10 -3.14
N ALA A 172 -41.32 20.80 -2.60
CA ALA A 172 -40.19 21.24 -3.40
C ALA A 172 -39.39 20.04 -3.90
N VAL A 173 -39.06 20.04 -5.18
CA VAL A 173 -38.12 19.06 -5.72
C VAL A 173 -36.73 19.36 -5.14
N PRO A 174 -36.10 18.39 -4.50
CA PRO A 174 -34.76 18.59 -3.95
C PRO A 174 -33.74 18.97 -5.05
N ALA A 175 -32.80 19.85 -4.69
CA ALA A 175 -31.73 20.26 -5.61
C ALA A 175 -30.99 19.07 -6.21
N GLU A 176 -30.57 19.19 -7.48
CA GLU A 176 -29.71 18.18 -8.12
C GLU A 176 -28.32 18.25 -7.52
N LEU A 177 -27.82 17.11 -7.05
CA LEU A 177 -26.47 16.99 -6.55
C LEU A 177 -25.49 16.72 -7.70
N THR A 178 -24.29 17.31 -7.64
CA THR A 178 -23.20 17.06 -8.58
C THR A 178 -21.90 16.93 -7.81
N ASN A 179 -21.36 15.73 -7.76
CA ASN A 179 -20.21 15.38 -6.91
C ASN A 179 -20.38 15.86 -5.47
N GLN A 180 -21.52 15.50 -4.90
CA GLN A 180 -21.94 15.90 -3.57
C GLN A 180 -22.71 14.78 -2.91
N TYR A 181 -22.74 14.78 -1.59
CA TYR A 181 -23.74 14.06 -0.80
C TYR A 181 -24.43 15.01 0.16
N GLU A 182 -25.67 14.67 0.50
CA GLU A 182 -26.52 15.42 1.39
C GLU A 182 -27.04 14.47 2.47
N LEU A 183 -26.74 14.78 3.73
CA LEU A 183 -27.33 14.10 4.89
C LEU A 183 -28.18 15.10 5.66
N ASP A 184 -29.46 14.80 5.78
CA ASP A 184 -30.44 15.61 6.51
C ASP A 184 -30.33 17.11 6.14
N LYS A 185 -30.38 17.41 4.82
CA LYS A 185 -30.23 18.74 4.21
C LYS A 185 -28.87 19.41 4.36
N THR A 186 -27.88 18.73 4.92
CA THR A 186 -26.49 19.22 4.95
C THR A 186 -25.73 18.71 3.74
N VAL A 187 -25.43 19.58 2.79
CA VAL A 187 -24.72 19.25 1.55
C VAL A 187 -23.23 19.35 1.77
N THR A 188 -22.51 18.31 1.34
CA THR A 188 -21.05 18.22 1.37
C THR A 188 -20.52 17.88 -0.01
N GLY A 189 -19.52 18.63 -0.49
CA GLY A 189 -18.84 18.33 -1.75
C GLY A 189 -17.97 17.08 -1.65
N ILE A 190 -17.88 16.33 -2.74
CA ILE A 190 -16.98 15.19 -2.88
C ILE A 190 -15.76 15.65 -3.65
N GLY A 191 -14.62 15.78 -2.97
CA GLY A 191 -13.32 16.15 -3.54
C GLY A 191 -12.56 14.94 -4.10
N SER A 192 -12.67 13.77 -3.44
CA SER A 192 -12.07 12.52 -3.90
C SER A 192 -12.96 11.32 -3.63
N ALA A 193 -12.75 10.26 -4.43
CA ALA A 193 -13.36 8.96 -4.21
C ALA A 193 -12.29 7.86 -4.24
N VAL A 194 -12.43 6.87 -3.37
CA VAL A 194 -11.56 5.70 -3.28
C VAL A 194 -12.40 4.45 -3.46
N GLU A 195 -12.01 3.59 -4.37
CA GLU A 195 -12.53 2.23 -4.56
C GLU A 195 -11.57 1.25 -3.90
N TRP A 196 -11.98 0.61 -2.82
CA TRP A 196 -11.14 -0.23 -1.99
C TRP A 196 -11.61 -1.68 -1.99
N HIS A 197 -10.80 -2.54 -2.58
CA HIS A 197 -11.08 -3.98 -2.67
C HIS A 197 -10.50 -4.72 -1.47
N ASP A 198 -11.32 -5.51 -0.80
CA ASP A 198 -10.92 -6.42 0.26
C ASP A 198 -11.20 -7.86 -0.15
N ALA A 199 -10.16 -8.55 -0.60
CA ALA A 199 -10.27 -9.95 -1.05
C ALA A 199 -10.58 -10.92 0.11
N ALA A 200 -10.27 -10.57 1.35
CA ALA A 200 -10.56 -11.41 2.52
C ALA A 200 -12.04 -11.30 2.93
N ALA A 201 -12.60 -10.09 2.81
CA ALA A 201 -14.02 -9.84 3.04
C ALA A 201 -14.90 -10.17 1.82
N ALA A 202 -14.30 -10.44 0.65
CA ALA A 202 -14.98 -10.56 -0.64
C ALA A 202 -15.92 -9.38 -0.90
N ALA A 203 -15.41 -8.15 -0.74
CA ALA A 203 -16.18 -6.93 -0.83
C ALA A 203 -15.36 -5.76 -1.38
N THR A 204 -16.05 -4.80 -1.99
CA THR A 204 -15.49 -3.52 -2.41
C THR A 204 -16.17 -2.41 -1.63
N THR A 205 -15.38 -1.51 -1.03
CA THR A 205 -15.86 -0.32 -0.34
C THR A 205 -15.53 0.92 -1.16
N TYR A 206 -16.55 1.69 -1.48
CA TYR A 206 -16.43 3.00 -2.11
C TYR A 206 -16.49 4.06 -1.01
N CYS A 207 -15.43 4.84 -0.87
CA CYS A 207 -15.32 5.90 0.12
C CYS A 207 -15.29 7.26 -0.59
N PHE A 208 -16.11 8.20 -0.14
CA PHE A 208 -16.21 9.54 -0.72
C PHE A 208 -15.80 10.57 0.33
N TYR A 209 -14.80 11.38 -0.01
CA TYR A 209 -14.18 12.34 0.89
C TYR A 209 -14.41 13.77 0.40
N ALA A 210 -14.56 14.70 1.33
CA ALA A 210 -14.55 16.14 0.98
C ALA A 210 -13.13 16.61 0.60
N ASP A 211 -12.09 16.01 1.17
CA ASP A 211 -10.69 16.29 0.85
C ASP A 211 -10.32 15.67 -0.51
N PRO A 212 -9.79 16.47 -1.48
CA PRO A 212 -9.40 15.97 -2.80
C PRO A 212 -8.13 15.12 -2.81
N ASP A 213 -7.32 15.14 -1.74
CA ASP A 213 -6.00 14.52 -1.70
C ASP A 213 -5.99 13.11 -1.10
N VAL A 214 -7.17 12.57 -0.73
CA VAL A 214 -7.27 11.23 -0.14
C VAL A 214 -7.12 10.15 -1.22
N THR A 215 -6.13 9.29 -1.05
CA THR A 215 -5.78 8.21 -2.01
C THR A 215 -5.90 6.79 -1.43
N ALA A 216 -6.28 6.66 -0.17
CA ALA A 216 -6.56 5.38 0.50
C ALA A 216 -7.57 5.60 1.61
N PRO A 217 -8.32 4.56 2.06
CA PRO A 217 -9.12 4.66 3.28
C PRO A 217 -8.23 5.13 4.43
N SER A 218 -8.60 6.22 5.08
CA SER A 218 -7.90 6.73 6.25
C SER A 218 -8.69 6.38 7.51
N GLU A 219 -8.04 6.43 8.69
CA GLU A 219 -8.71 6.33 9.99
C GLU A 219 -9.66 7.52 10.21
N GLU A 220 -9.47 8.62 9.49
CA GLU A 220 -10.48 9.66 9.35
C GLU A 220 -11.62 9.11 8.50
N THR A 221 -12.75 8.95 9.11
CA THR A 221 -13.95 8.38 8.49
C THR A 221 -14.29 9.13 7.19
N ALA A 222 -14.45 8.37 6.10
CA ALA A 222 -15.04 8.92 4.88
C ALA A 222 -16.38 9.60 5.21
N GLY A 223 -16.71 10.67 4.49
CA GLY A 223 -18.00 11.32 4.65
C GLY A 223 -19.15 10.39 4.28
N LEU A 224 -19.01 9.67 3.16
CA LEU A 224 -19.94 8.64 2.69
C LEU A 224 -19.15 7.37 2.35
N GLN A 225 -19.64 6.22 2.80
CA GLN A 225 -19.10 4.90 2.49
C GLN A 225 -20.20 3.99 1.97
N ILE A 226 -19.90 3.25 0.91
CA ILE A 226 -20.78 2.22 0.35
C ILE A 226 -19.96 0.95 0.18
N THR A 227 -20.26 -0.09 0.95
CA THR A 227 -19.62 -1.41 0.85
C THR A 227 -20.54 -2.37 0.12
N VAL A 228 -20.02 -3.03 -0.90
CA VAL A 228 -20.75 -3.98 -1.74
C VAL A 228 -20.00 -5.31 -1.74
N ALA A 229 -20.69 -6.41 -1.45
CA ALA A 229 -20.11 -7.75 -1.57
C ALA A 229 -19.84 -8.10 -3.04
N ASP A 230 -18.81 -8.90 -3.28
CA ASP A 230 -18.43 -9.29 -4.64
C ASP A 230 -19.57 -10.04 -5.36
N GLY A 231 -19.74 -9.71 -6.63
CA GLY A 231 -20.76 -10.31 -7.49
C GLY A 231 -22.18 -9.77 -7.29
N VAL A 232 -22.38 -8.73 -6.48
CA VAL A 232 -23.66 -8.04 -6.34
C VAL A 232 -23.80 -7.00 -7.45
N GLU A 233 -24.93 -7.07 -8.18
CA GLU A 233 -25.26 -6.01 -9.16
C GLU A 233 -25.76 -4.77 -8.43
N THR A 234 -25.23 -3.61 -8.84
CA THR A 234 -25.48 -2.32 -8.18
C THR A 234 -26.01 -1.25 -9.13
N ALA A 235 -26.35 -1.60 -10.38
CA ALA A 235 -26.81 -0.63 -11.38
C ALA A 235 -28.18 -0.03 -11.04
N GLU A 236 -29.07 -0.82 -10.44
CA GLU A 236 -30.41 -0.41 -9.97
C GLU A 236 -30.77 -1.27 -8.75
N VAL A 237 -30.56 -0.73 -7.55
CA VAL A 237 -30.85 -1.43 -6.29
C VAL A 237 -32.00 -0.74 -5.58
N ASP A 238 -33.05 -1.49 -5.28
CA ASP A 238 -34.10 -1.09 -4.35
C ASP A 238 -33.64 -1.40 -2.91
N LEU A 239 -33.36 -0.37 -2.13
CA LEU A 239 -32.83 -0.50 -0.78
C LEU A 239 -33.84 -1.09 0.22
N ALA A 240 -35.14 -1.03 -0.07
CA ALA A 240 -36.15 -1.66 0.76
C ALA A 240 -36.08 -3.19 0.74
N THR A 241 -35.54 -3.76 -0.34
CA THR A 241 -35.41 -5.20 -0.55
C THR A 241 -33.97 -5.69 -0.56
N ALA A 242 -32.99 -4.76 -0.50
CA ALA A 242 -31.58 -5.08 -0.52
C ALA A 242 -31.15 -5.88 0.73
N ASP A 243 -30.25 -6.84 0.50
CA ASP A 243 -29.63 -7.59 1.58
C ASP A 243 -28.59 -6.71 2.31
N ALA A 244 -28.89 -6.33 3.54
CA ALA A 244 -28.04 -5.46 4.36
C ALA A 244 -26.66 -6.08 4.70
N GLU A 245 -26.50 -7.40 4.51
CA GLU A 245 -25.18 -8.04 4.64
C GLU A 245 -24.32 -7.86 3.38
N LYS A 246 -24.98 -7.63 2.23
CA LYS A 246 -24.31 -7.48 0.93
C LYS A 246 -24.08 -6.03 0.52
N ILE A 247 -24.94 -5.12 0.96
CA ILE A 247 -24.82 -3.69 0.67
C ILE A 247 -24.92 -2.94 1.99
N ARG A 248 -23.86 -2.23 2.34
CA ARG A 248 -23.79 -1.35 3.51
C ARG A 248 -23.56 0.08 3.08
N ILE A 249 -24.31 1.00 3.66
CA ILE A 249 -24.18 2.44 3.43
C ILE A 249 -24.00 3.10 4.79
N ALA A 250 -22.99 3.96 4.90
CA ALA A 250 -22.71 4.72 6.12
C ALA A 250 -22.33 6.16 5.79
N CYS A 251 -22.91 7.12 6.51
CA CYS A 251 -22.57 8.54 6.41
C CYS A 251 -22.89 9.22 7.75
N GLY A 252 -21.89 9.60 8.51
CA GLY A 252 -22.09 10.13 9.86
C GLY A 252 -22.84 9.15 10.76
N GLU A 253 -24.02 9.57 11.23
CA GLU A 253 -24.92 8.73 12.04
C GLU A 253 -25.88 7.88 11.19
N PHE A 254 -25.94 8.09 9.88
CA PHE A 254 -26.74 7.29 8.96
C PHE A 254 -26.04 5.96 8.67
N GLU A 255 -26.68 4.87 9.03
CA GLU A 255 -26.22 3.51 8.72
C GLU A 255 -27.36 2.69 8.10
N SER A 256 -27.04 1.94 7.05
CA SER A 256 -27.98 1.00 6.42
C SER A 256 -28.49 -0.06 7.40
N GLY A 257 -29.65 -0.63 7.14
CA GLY A 257 -30.23 -1.67 7.97
C GLY A 257 -31.74 -1.77 7.84
N GLU A 258 -32.38 -2.44 8.78
CA GLU A 258 -33.83 -2.64 8.77
C GLU A 258 -34.62 -1.30 8.71
N GLY A 259 -35.61 -1.25 7.83
CA GLY A 259 -36.43 -0.06 7.62
C GLY A 259 -35.84 0.99 6.68
N MET A 260 -34.70 0.73 6.07
CA MET A 260 -34.17 1.58 5.00
C MET A 260 -34.99 1.41 3.73
N THR A 261 -35.25 2.51 3.03
CA THR A 261 -35.95 2.57 1.73
C THR A 261 -35.16 3.46 0.77
N GLY A 262 -35.53 3.42 -0.52
CA GLY A 262 -34.92 4.26 -1.55
C GLY A 262 -34.18 3.48 -2.60
N THR A 263 -33.26 4.14 -3.32
CA THR A 263 -32.55 3.57 -4.47
C THR A 263 -31.06 3.84 -4.41
N LEU A 264 -30.27 2.87 -4.86
CA LEU A 264 -28.84 3.00 -5.11
C LEU A 264 -28.56 2.60 -6.55
N SER A 265 -27.87 3.43 -7.29
CA SER A 265 -27.24 3.08 -8.57
C SER A 265 -25.75 3.37 -8.47
N LEU A 266 -24.94 2.34 -8.59
CA LEU A 266 -23.50 2.41 -8.57
C LEU A 266 -22.98 1.64 -9.78
N ALA A 267 -22.48 2.35 -10.79
CA ALA A 267 -22.08 1.78 -12.06
C ALA A 267 -20.66 2.20 -12.43
N LYS A 268 -19.92 1.30 -13.06
CA LYS A 268 -18.55 1.55 -13.54
C LYS A 268 -18.46 1.36 -15.04
N SER A 269 -17.86 2.32 -15.73
CA SER A 269 -17.57 2.26 -17.16
C SER A 269 -16.11 2.64 -17.41
N GLY A 270 -15.27 1.64 -17.65
CA GLY A 270 -13.82 1.82 -17.65
C GLY A 270 -13.32 2.19 -16.26
N SER A 271 -12.58 3.29 -16.15
CA SER A 271 -12.15 3.87 -14.86
C SER A 271 -13.23 4.68 -14.17
N LYS A 272 -14.22 5.15 -14.90
CA LYS A 272 -15.23 6.09 -14.40
C LYS A 272 -16.30 5.41 -13.56
N LEU A 273 -16.46 5.88 -12.32
CA LEU A 273 -17.52 5.51 -11.40
C LEU A 273 -18.66 6.53 -11.47
N THR A 274 -19.91 6.05 -11.50
CA THR A 274 -21.12 6.87 -11.38
C THR A 274 -21.92 6.37 -10.19
N LEU A 275 -22.25 7.26 -9.26
CA LEU A 275 -23.11 7.01 -8.11
C LEU A 275 -24.35 7.88 -8.17
N THR A 276 -25.51 7.29 -7.94
CA THR A 276 -26.73 7.98 -7.54
C THR A 276 -27.33 7.24 -6.35
N LEU A 277 -27.58 7.93 -5.27
CA LEU A 277 -28.14 7.41 -4.03
C LEU A 277 -29.25 8.32 -3.56
N ASP A 278 -30.38 7.73 -3.19
CA ASP A 278 -31.46 8.39 -2.44
C ASP A 278 -32.00 7.36 -1.43
N ALA A 279 -31.61 7.50 -0.19
CA ALA A 279 -31.89 6.55 0.89
C ALA A 279 -32.57 7.25 2.07
N GLU A 280 -33.59 6.61 2.61
CA GLU A 280 -34.31 7.08 3.80
C GLU A 280 -34.31 5.99 4.86
N LYS A 281 -34.13 6.38 6.12
CA LYS A 281 -34.23 5.50 7.27
C LYS A 281 -34.77 6.28 8.48
N GLY A 282 -36.01 6.02 8.85
CA GLY A 282 -36.67 6.78 9.91
C GLY A 282 -36.90 8.22 9.50
N ALA A 283 -36.31 9.18 10.22
CA ALA A 283 -36.38 10.60 9.91
C ALA A 283 -35.17 11.11 9.11
N SER A 284 -34.14 10.28 8.92
CA SER A 284 -32.91 10.65 8.21
C SER A 284 -33.00 10.30 6.74
N ARG A 285 -32.52 11.23 5.90
CA ARG A 285 -32.40 11.05 4.45
C ARG A 285 -30.98 11.32 4.02
N LEU A 286 -30.44 10.41 3.22
CA LEU A 286 -29.11 10.49 2.61
C LEU A 286 -29.25 10.46 1.09
N ARG A 287 -28.77 11.49 0.43
CA ARG A 287 -28.70 11.59 -1.03
C ARG A 287 -27.25 11.74 -1.47
N ALA A 288 -26.88 11.18 -2.59
CA ALA A 288 -25.56 11.41 -3.17
C ALA A 288 -25.56 11.29 -4.69
N ALA A 289 -24.72 12.07 -5.34
CA ALA A 289 -24.39 11.93 -6.74
C ALA A 289 -22.89 12.14 -6.92
N TYR A 290 -22.26 11.23 -7.67
CA TYR A 290 -20.83 11.32 -8.02
C TYR A 290 -20.62 10.81 -9.44
N ALA A 291 -19.72 11.46 -10.18
CA ALA A 291 -19.24 10.99 -11.47
C ALA A 291 -17.77 11.38 -11.62
N GLY A 292 -16.87 10.38 -11.56
CA GLY A 292 -15.43 10.62 -11.62
C GLY A 292 -14.64 9.33 -11.64
N ASP A 293 -13.32 9.47 -11.63
CA ASP A 293 -12.38 8.36 -11.57
C ASP A 293 -11.91 8.16 -10.12
N PRO A 294 -12.37 7.11 -9.42
CA PRO A 294 -11.91 6.84 -8.07
C PRO A 294 -10.46 6.35 -8.06
N VAL A 295 -9.74 6.63 -7.00
CA VAL A 295 -8.46 6.00 -6.73
C VAL A 295 -8.70 4.54 -6.33
N VAL A 296 -8.18 3.59 -7.11
CA VAL A 296 -8.35 2.16 -6.82
C VAL A 296 -7.26 1.69 -5.86
N GLY A 297 -7.64 0.93 -4.84
CA GLY A 297 -6.74 0.34 -3.88
C GLY A 297 -7.19 -1.04 -3.40
N TYR A 298 -6.30 -1.72 -2.68
CA TYR A 298 -6.52 -3.08 -2.21
C TYR A 298 -6.13 -3.19 -0.75
N ALA A 299 -6.98 -3.82 0.05
CA ALA A 299 -6.60 -4.27 1.39
C ALA A 299 -5.50 -5.32 1.26
N SER A 300 -4.42 -5.15 1.99
CA SER A 300 -3.30 -6.08 1.99
C SER A 300 -2.63 -6.07 3.35
N THR A 301 -2.28 -7.24 3.85
CA THR A 301 -1.49 -7.38 5.08
C THR A 301 -0.03 -6.97 4.87
N ASN A 302 0.40 -6.83 3.60
CA ASN A 302 1.78 -6.59 3.23
C ASN A 302 2.73 -7.55 3.95
N SER A 303 2.47 -8.84 3.81
CA SER A 303 3.17 -9.89 4.53
C SER A 303 3.62 -11.03 3.64
N LEU A 304 4.70 -11.67 4.07
CA LEU A 304 5.24 -12.91 3.52
C LEU A 304 5.21 -13.98 4.62
N THR A 305 4.46 -15.04 4.40
CA THR A 305 4.45 -16.22 5.27
C THR A 305 5.24 -17.35 4.63
N VAL A 306 6.16 -17.91 5.38
CA VAL A 306 6.94 -19.10 5.01
C VAL A 306 6.50 -20.26 5.88
N THR A 307 6.16 -21.36 5.24
CA THR A 307 5.81 -22.62 5.91
C THR A 307 6.84 -23.67 5.56
N GLU A 308 7.51 -24.23 6.57
CA GLU A 308 8.46 -25.33 6.44
C GLU A 308 8.12 -26.41 7.47
N GLY A 309 7.58 -27.54 7.00
CA GLY A 309 7.03 -28.57 7.86
C GLY A 309 5.89 -28.05 8.74
N GLU A 310 6.07 -28.06 10.07
CA GLU A 310 5.10 -27.54 11.03
C GLU A 310 5.37 -26.08 11.45
N THR A 311 6.43 -25.47 10.92
CA THR A 311 6.83 -24.11 11.26
C THR A 311 6.20 -23.11 10.30
N HIS A 312 5.57 -22.07 10.86
CA HIS A 312 5.01 -20.94 10.12
C HIS A 312 5.66 -19.65 10.61
N GLU A 313 6.28 -18.92 9.72
CA GLU A 313 6.90 -17.62 10.03
C GLU A 313 6.30 -16.56 9.11
N THR A 314 5.73 -15.50 9.70
CA THR A 314 5.18 -14.36 8.95
C THR A 314 6.04 -13.13 9.19
N ASN A 315 6.44 -12.49 8.10
CA ASN A 315 7.30 -11.31 8.08
C ASN A 315 6.60 -10.19 7.31
N ASP A 316 6.87 -8.93 7.69
CA ASP A 316 6.42 -7.76 6.94
C ASP A 316 7.04 -7.77 5.53
N LEU A 317 6.23 -7.50 4.52
CA LEU A 317 6.65 -7.31 3.13
C LEU A 317 6.56 -5.82 2.77
N LYS A 318 7.59 -5.04 3.14
CA LYS A 318 7.59 -3.59 2.92
C LYS A 318 8.00 -3.19 1.50
N LYS A 319 8.86 -3.99 0.85
CA LYS A 319 9.38 -3.69 -0.48
C LYS A 319 9.34 -4.90 -1.40
N VAL A 320 8.94 -4.67 -2.63
CA VAL A 320 9.09 -5.58 -3.75
C VAL A 320 9.97 -4.90 -4.79
N PHE A 321 11.11 -5.50 -5.09
CA PHE A 321 12.05 -5.01 -6.10
C PHE A 321 11.61 -5.45 -7.48
N LEU A 322 11.69 -4.55 -8.45
CA LEU A 322 11.36 -4.81 -9.85
C LEU A 322 12.54 -4.50 -10.75
N TYR A 323 13.08 -5.52 -11.39
CA TYR A 323 13.97 -5.39 -12.54
C TYR A 323 13.16 -5.54 -13.84
N GLN A 324 13.28 -4.58 -14.73
CA GLN A 324 12.61 -4.59 -16.03
C GLN A 324 13.62 -4.62 -17.16
N SER A 325 13.44 -5.55 -18.10
CA SER A 325 14.15 -5.58 -19.37
C SER A 325 13.16 -5.60 -20.53
N ALA A 326 13.65 -5.57 -21.75
CA ALA A 326 12.80 -5.66 -22.94
C ALA A 326 12.00 -6.98 -23.03
N ALA A 327 12.45 -8.03 -22.35
CA ALA A 327 11.88 -9.37 -22.44
C ALA A 327 11.17 -9.81 -21.15
N THR A 328 11.58 -9.31 -20.00
CA THR A 328 11.16 -9.86 -18.71
C THR A 328 10.99 -8.80 -17.62
N ASN A 329 10.11 -9.07 -16.67
CA ASN A 329 9.94 -8.33 -15.44
C ASN A 329 10.19 -9.27 -14.27
N VAL A 330 11.25 -9.03 -13.51
CA VAL A 330 11.62 -9.87 -12.37
C VAL A 330 11.24 -9.16 -11.08
N LEU A 331 10.25 -9.71 -10.38
CA LEU A 331 9.90 -9.29 -9.02
C LEU A 331 10.72 -10.08 -8.02
N THR A 332 11.38 -9.40 -7.08
CA THR A 332 12.19 -10.05 -6.05
C THR A 332 11.90 -9.46 -4.68
N PHE A 333 11.66 -10.30 -3.70
CA PHE A 333 11.39 -9.92 -2.31
C PHE A 333 11.69 -11.07 -1.34
N GLY A 334 11.64 -10.82 -0.03
CA GLY A 334 11.95 -11.85 0.95
C GLY A 334 11.71 -11.40 2.38
N GLN A 335 12.19 -12.18 3.34
CA GLN A 335 11.97 -11.96 4.78
C GLN A 335 12.69 -10.73 5.36
N VAL A 336 13.59 -10.08 4.60
CA VAL A 336 14.27 -8.86 5.05
C VAL A 336 13.47 -7.64 4.62
N ALA A 337 12.57 -7.20 5.49
CA ALA A 337 11.63 -6.11 5.19
C ALA A 337 12.31 -4.76 4.86
N ASP A 338 13.46 -4.48 5.47
CA ASP A 338 14.19 -3.21 5.32
C ASP A 338 15.37 -3.30 4.34
N ALA A 339 15.42 -4.34 3.47
CA ALA A 339 16.43 -4.42 2.43
C ALA A 339 16.40 -3.18 1.53
N GLU A 340 17.55 -2.57 1.27
CA GLU A 340 17.64 -1.39 0.40
C GLU A 340 17.78 -1.75 -1.07
N ALA A 341 18.34 -2.94 -1.35
CA ALA A 341 18.52 -3.50 -2.67
C ALA A 341 18.34 -5.04 -2.61
N PRO A 342 18.18 -5.74 -3.75
CA PRO A 342 17.95 -7.18 -3.79
C PRO A 342 19.02 -8.00 -3.05
N ASP A 343 20.29 -7.61 -3.12
CA ASP A 343 21.41 -8.28 -2.42
C ASP A 343 21.23 -8.25 -0.89
N GLY A 344 20.56 -7.23 -0.35
CA GLY A 344 20.21 -7.15 1.07
C GLY A 344 19.29 -8.29 1.54
N LEU A 345 18.51 -8.90 0.64
CA LEU A 345 17.63 -10.03 0.94
C LEU A 345 18.42 -11.30 1.31
N THR A 346 19.67 -11.41 0.87
CA THR A 346 20.55 -12.55 1.19
C THR A 346 20.87 -12.69 2.68
N LYS A 347 20.62 -11.64 3.47
CA LYS A 347 20.77 -11.66 4.94
C LYS A 347 19.61 -12.36 5.65
N GLY A 348 18.51 -12.62 4.96
CA GLY A 348 17.37 -13.38 5.45
C GLY A 348 17.54 -14.88 5.33
N HIS A 349 16.47 -15.63 5.61
CA HIS A 349 16.42 -17.06 5.39
C HIS A 349 15.91 -17.35 3.96
N TYR A 350 14.74 -16.82 3.63
CA TYR A 350 14.12 -17.03 2.32
C TYR A 350 13.92 -15.74 1.55
N ALA A 351 14.10 -15.83 0.23
CA ALA A 351 13.62 -14.86 -0.73
C ALA A 351 12.95 -15.58 -1.91
N VAL A 352 12.16 -14.84 -2.67
CA VAL A 352 11.45 -15.36 -3.85
C VAL A 352 11.61 -14.40 -5.02
N SER A 353 11.63 -14.96 -6.22
CA SER A 353 11.69 -14.19 -7.46
C SER A 353 10.66 -14.75 -8.45
N PHE A 354 9.85 -13.86 -9.01
CA PHE A 354 8.89 -14.15 -10.09
C PHE A 354 9.36 -13.48 -11.37
N ASN A 355 9.44 -14.24 -12.45
CA ASN A 355 9.73 -13.71 -13.78
C ASN A 355 8.44 -13.68 -14.60
N LEU A 356 7.87 -12.47 -14.77
CA LEU A 356 6.57 -12.23 -15.37
C LEU A 356 6.71 -11.47 -16.70
N SER A 357 5.86 -11.78 -17.66
CA SER A 357 5.69 -10.92 -18.85
C SER A 357 5.06 -9.57 -18.46
N THR A 358 5.15 -8.58 -19.33
CA THR A 358 4.52 -7.27 -19.09
C THR A 358 3.01 -7.37 -18.93
N SER A 359 2.33 -8.20 -19.71
CA SER A 359 0.88 -8.41 -19.58
C SER A 359 0.51 -9.13 -18.27
N GLN A 360 1.34 -10.06 -17.82
CA GLN A 360 1.14 -10.72 -16.53
C GLN A 360 1.33 -9.75 -15.37
N LEU A 361 2.31 -8.85 -15.44
CA LEU A 361 2.54 -7.84 -14.41
C LEU A 361 1.40 -6.82 -14.31
N GLN A 362 0.76 -6.48 -15.43
CA GLN A 362 -0.32 -5.49 -15.49
C GLN A 362 -1.65 -6.01 -14.94
N GLY A 363 -1.89 -7.30 -14.96
CA GLY A 363 -3.13 -7.87 -14.42
C GLY A 363 -3.40 -9.29 -14.89
N ALA A 364 -2.91 -10.28 -14.15
CA ALA A 364 -3.16 -11.69 -14.43
C ALA A 364 -3.06 -12.55 -13.18
N THR A 365 -3.69 -13.70 -13.23
CA THR A 365 -3.37 -14.82 -12.35
C THR A 365 -2.57 -15.85 -13.13
N VAL A 366 -1.36 -16.12 -12.68
CA VAL A 366 -0.38 -17.00 -13.31
C VAL A 366 -0.25 -18.27 -12.48
N ASP A 367 -0.29 -19.42 -13.12
CA ASP A 367 -0.21 -20.74 -12.49
C ASP A 367 1.19 -21.34 -12.69
N PHE A 368 1.94 -21.51 -11.62
CA PHE A 368 3.29 -22.08 -11.65
C PHE A 368 3.30 -23.57 -12.00
N GLY A 369 2.23 -24.30 -11.65
CA GLY A 369 2.08 -25.72 -12.02
C GLY A 369 1.91 -25.93 -13.52
N LYS A 370 1.44 -24.92 -14.26
CA LYS A 370 1.37 -24.91 -15.71
C LYS A 370 2.61 -24.30 -16.39
N GLN A 371 3.60 -23.89 -15.61
CA GLN A 371 4.81 -23.20 -16.10
C GLN A 371 4.54 -21.94 -16.92
N GLU A 372 3.46 -21.21 -16.58
CA GLU A 372 3.09 -19.95 -17.24
C GLU A 372 4.08 -18.82 -16.94
N ALA A 373 4.85 -18.94 -15.84
CA ALA A 373 5.95 -18.06 -15.47
C ALA A 373 7.02 -18.83 -14.69
N GLN A 374 8.20 -18.26 -14.62
CA GLN A 374 9.27 -18.80 -13.79
C GLN A 374 9.15 -18.26 -12.36
N VAL A 375 9.31 -19.17 -11.38
CA VAL A 375 9.46 -18.83 -9.97
C VAL A 375 10.71 -19.49 -9.41
N ARG A 376 11.43 -18.73 -8.57
CA ARG A 376 12.58 -19.21 -7.82
C ARG A 376 12.38 -18.89 -6.34
N ILE A 377 12.66 -19.87 -5.48
CA ILE A 377 12.78 -19.67 -4.04
C ILE A 377 14.25 -19.87 -3.67
N PHE A 378 14.80 -18.96 -2.89
CA PHE A 378 16.18 -18.97 -2.41
C PHE A 378 16.21 -19.24 -0.91
N ASP A 379 16.96 -20.24 -0.49
CA ASP A 379 17.26 -20.55 0.91
C ASP A 379 18.73 -20.22 1.20
N TYR A 380 18.95 -19.12 1.90
CA TYR A 380 20.32 -18.65 2.21
C TYR A 380 20.95 -19.35 3.43
N ARG A 381 20.18 -20.09 4.23
CA ARG A 381 20.71 -20.87 5.35
C ARG A 381 21.22 -22.23 4.89
N ALA A 382 20.46 -22.89 4.00
CA ALA A 382 20.85 -24.17 3.44
C ALA A 382 21.57 -24.06 2.10
N TYR A 383 21.79 -22.85 1.59
CA TYR A 383 22.42 -22.59 0.29
C TYR A 383 21.75 -23.31 -0.88
N ARG A 384 20.40 -23.35 -0.85
CA ARG A 384 19.58 -24.05 -1.84
C ARG A 384 18.76 -23.06 -2.66
N MET A 385 18.42 -23.50 -3.86
CA MET A 385 17.49 -22.79 -4.73
C MET A 385 16.54 -23.79 -5.40
N TRP A 386 15.24 -23.49 -5.32
CA TRP A 386 14.21 -24.17 -6.10
C TRP A 386 13.83 -23.26 -7.27
N ASP A 387 13.79 -23.83 -8.47
CA ASP A 387 13.49 -23.15 -9.72
C ASP A 387 12.55 -24.05 -10.52
N ASN A 388 11.31 -23.61 -10.82
CA ASN A 388 10.33 -24.42 -11.53
C ASN A 388 10.73 -24.73 -12.98
N ALA A 389 11.73 -24.03 -13.53
CA ALA A 389 12.34 -24.40 -14.81
C ALA A 389 13.29 -25.60 -14.71
N LYS A 390 13.68 -26.01 -13.50
CA LYS A 390 14.62 -27.10 -13.24
C LYS A 390 14.05 -28.22 -12.38
N VAL A 391 13.08 -27.90 -11.54
CA VAL A 391 12.45 -28.82 -10.59
C VAL A 391 10.97 -28.96 -10.96
N GLU A 392 10.56 -30.15 -11.33
CA GLU A 392 9.15 -30.44 -11.62
C GLU A 392 8.30 -30.46 -10.34
N GLY A 393 7.01 -30.17 -10.47
CA GLY A 393 6.03 -30.28 -9.38
C GLY A 393 5.88 -29.01 -8.54
N ALA A 394 6.43 -27.87 -8.95
CA ALA A 394 6.05 -26.58 -8.36
C ALA A 394 4.54 -26.34 -8.52
N THR A 395 3.88 -25.85 -7.48
CA THR A 395 2.45 -25.54 -7.47
C THR A 395 2.20 -24.13 -6.95
N GLY A 396 0.98 -23.64 -7.15
CA GLY A 396 0.54 -22.34 -6.67
C GLY A 396 0.41 -21.29 -7.77
N THR A 397 0.08 -20.09 -7.36
CA THR A 397 -0.25 -18.99 -8.28
C THR A 397 0.35 -17.67 -7.81
N VAL A 398 0.51 -16.75 -8.73
CA VAL A 398 0.68 -15.32 -8.44
C VAL A 398 -0.40 -14.53 -9.17
N THR A 399 -1.09 -13.66 -8.45
CA THR A 399 -2.06 -12.71 -9.01
C THR A 399 -1.49 -11.32 -8.88
N THR A 400 -1.50 -10.58 -9.98
CA THR A 400 -1.11 -9.17 -10.03
C THR A 400 -2.29 -8.35 -10.53
N ILE A 401 -2.51 -7.17 -9.95
CA ILE A 401 -3.52 -6.21 -10.43
C ILE A 401 -2.90 -4.83 -10.34
N GLN A 402 -2.80 -4.14 -11.46
CA GLN A 402 -2.31 -2.76 -11.49
C GLN A 402 -3.43 -1.79 -11.11
N ALA A 403 -3.17 -0.93 -10.14
CA ALA A 403 -4.07 0.12 -9.65
C ALA A 403 -3.32 1.46 -9.66
N GLY A 404 -3.38 2.16 -10.79
CA GLY A 404 -2.57 3.37 -11.02
C GLY A 404 -1.08 3.06 -11.00
N GLU A 405 -0.32 3.74 -10.13
CA GLU A 405 1.12 3.50 -9.94
C GLU A 405 1.43 2.37 -8.96
N ARG A 406 0.41 1.83 -8.30
CA ARG A 406 0.53 0.72 -7.35
C ARG A 406 0.16 -0.60 -8.00
N THR A 407 0.65 -1.68 -7.42
CA THR A 407 0.28 -3.05 -7.82
C THR A 407 -0.15 -3.83 -6.59
N TYR A 408 -1.28 -4.51 -6.68
CA TYR A 408 -1.65 -5.57 -5.77
C TYR A 408 -1.01 -6.87 -6.24
N LEU A 409 -0.33 -7.55 -5.32
CA LEU A 409 0.34 -8.82 -5.52
C LEU A 409 -0.17 -9.79 -4.47
N ARG A 410 -0.73 -10.92 -4.89
CA ARG A 410 -1.06 -12.05 -4.01
C ARG A 410 -0.47 -13.31 -4.58
N PHE A 411 0.19 -14.11 -3.75
CA PHE A 411 0.85 -15.30 -4.24
C PHE A 411 0.80 -16.44 -3.23
N SER A 412 0.87 -17.64 -3.78
CA SER A 412 1.17 -18.86 -3.05
C SER A 412 2.07 -19.71 -3.97
N VAL A 413 3.18 -20.20 -3.47
CA VAL A 413 4.10 -21.06 -4.20
C VAL A 413 4.66 -22.13 -3.27
N GLU A 414 4.69 -23.36 -3.78
CA GLU A 414 5.20 -24.52 -3.06
C GLU A 414 5.99 -25.41 -4.03
N PHE A 415 7.12 -25.91 -3.56
CA PHE A 415 7.93 -26.89 -4.29
C PHE A 415 7.92 -28.24 -3.57
N PRO A 416 8.02 -29.36 -4.30
CA PRO A 416 8.29 -30.65 -3.68
C PRO A 416 9.54 -30.57 -2.80
N GLU A 417 9.46 -31.05 -1.58
CA GLU A 417 10.57 -31.02 -0.59
C GLU A 417 11.14 -29.62 -0.30
N GLY A 418 10.37 -28.59 -0.62
CA GLY A 418 10.71 -27.19 -0.40
C GLY A 418 9.75 -26.49 0.55
N PRO A 419 10.01 -25.23 0.86
CA PRO A 419 9.08 -24.42 1.65
C PRO A 419 7.87 -24.02 0.82
N LYS A 420 6.75 -23.76 1.51
CA LYS A 420 5.62 -23.04 0.94
C LYS A 420 5.73 -21.56 1.31
N LEU A 421 5.65 -20.69 0.34
CA LEU A 421 5.62 -19.24 0.52
C LEU A 421 4.27 -18.69 0.09
N GLU A 422 3.65 -17.91 0.97
CA GLU A 422 2.37 -17.25 0.71
C GLU A 422 2.45 -15.80 1.16
N GLY A 423 1.72 -14.93 0.50
CA GLY A 423 1.67 -13.54 0.93
C GLY A 423 0.87 -12.65 0.00
N GLU A 424 0.77 -11.43 0.43
CA GLU A 424 0.14 -10.36 -0.33
C GLU A 424 0.84 -9.03 -0.06
N TRP A 425 0.80 -8.18 -1.05
CA TRP A 425 1.40 -6.86 -0.98
C TRP A 425 0.64 -5.88 -1.87
N PHE A 426 0.51 -4.64 -1.40
CA PHE A 426 -0.02 -3.54 -2.19
C PHE A 426 0.87 -2.32 -2.05
N GLY A 427 1.50 -1.91 -3.14
CA GLY A 427 2.43 -0.79 -3.11
C GLY A 427 3.01 -0.45 -4.47
N THR A 428 4.00 0.43 -4.46
CA THR A 428 4.81 0.80 -5.62
C THR A 428 6.11 0.01 -5.61
N PHE A 429 6.46 -0.58 -6.73
CA PHE A 429 7.71 -1.34 -6.86
C PHE A 429 8.94 -0.45 -6.66
N THR A 430 9.95 -1.02 -6.01
CA THR A 430 11.29 -0.42 -5.97
C THR A 430 12.06 -0.84 -7.23
N ALA A 431 12.24 0.10 -8.16
CA ALA A 431 12.93 -0.18 -9.42
C ALA A 431 14.41 -0.49 -9.22
N VAL A 432 14.91 -1.51 -9.91
CA VAL A 432 16.32 -1.94 -9.91
C VAL A 432 16.88 -1.85 -11.33
N LYS A 433 18.09 -1.33 -11.47
CA LYS A 433 18.71 -1.10 -12.79
C LYS A 433 19.30 -2.36 -13.42
N GLU A 434 19.78 -3.27 -12.59
CA GLU A 434 20.43 -4.50 -13.03
C GLU A 434 19.81 -5.69 -12.32
N GLU A 435 19.70 -6.81 -13.02
CA GLU A 435 19.28 -8.07 -12.42
C GLU A 435 20.38 -8.54 -11.47
N THR A 436 20.04 -8.81 -10.22
CA THR A 436 20.97 -9.30 -9.22
C THR A 436 20.93 -10.82 -9.21
N ASP A 437 22.08 -11.47 -9.31
CA ASP A 437 22.17 -12.90 -9.07
C ASP A 437 21.95 -13.20 -7.59
N MET A 438 20.78 -13.77 -7.30
CA MET A 438 20.33 -14.10 -5.95
C MET A 438 20.69 -15.54 -5.57
N THR A 439 21.35 -16.30 -6.44
CA THR A 439 21.67 -17.71 -6.20
C THR A 439 22.47 -17.86 -4.91
N PRO A 440 21.99 -18.65 -3.93
CA PRO A 440 22.74 -18.89 -2.70
C PRO A 440 24.08 -19.54 -2.98
N VAL A 441 25.10 -18.94 -2.45
CA VAL A 441 26.47 -19.47 -2.57
C VAL A 441 26.88 -20.00 -1.20
N GLU A 442 27.26 -21.27 -1.16
CA GLU A 442 27.80 -21.85 0.07
C GLU A 442 29.00 -21.01 0.53
N PRO A 443 29.04 -20.59 1.80
CA PRO A 443 30.14 -19.79 2.29
C PRO A 443 31.45 -20.59 2.15
N PHE A 444 32.48 -19.87 1.76
CA PHE A 444 33.81 -20.46 1.71
C PHE A 444 34.16 -21.03 3.09
N ARG A 445 34.46 -22.34 3.12
CA ARG A 445 34.96 -23.05 4.31
C ARG A 445 36.38 -23.49 4.06
N PRO A 446 37.35 -22.95 4.80
CA PRO A 446 38.71 -23.46 4.77
C PRO A 446 38.70 -24.94 5.10
N ARG A 447 39.28 -25.77 4.24
CA ARG A 447 39.23 -27.23 4.42
C ARG A 447 40.40 -27.96 3.80
N VAL A 448 40.62 -29.16 4.30
CA VAL A 448 41.39 -30.22 3.64
C VAL A 448 40.44 -31.34 3.30
N SER A 449 40.32 -31.67 2.06
CA SER A 449 39.45 -32.77 1.61
C SER A 449 40.18 -33.78 0.73
N ILE A 450 39.76 -35.03 0.83
CA ILE A 450 40.18 -36.10 -0.08
C ILE A 450 38.95 -36.77 -0.63
N LYS A 451 38.82 -36.79 -1.95
CA LYS A 451 37.74 -37.48 -2.65
C LYS A 451 38.29 -38.62 -3.49
N SER A 452 37.54 -39.72 -3.55
CA SER A 452 37.82 -40.82 -4.49
C SER A 452 37.57 -40.38 -5.94
N GLU A 453 38.04 -41.18 -6.90
CA GLU A 453 37.75 -40.95 -8.33
C GLU A 453 36.26 -41.01 -8.65
N THR A 454 35.45 -41.65 -7.81
CA THR A 454 33.99 -41.70 -7.94
C THR A 454 33.31 -40.51 -7.26
N GLY A 455 34.07 -39.58 -6.63
CA GLY A 455 33.54 -38.42 -5.95
C GLY A 455 33.15 -38.67 -4.48
N GLU A 456 33.32 -39.88 -3.94
CA GLU A 456 33.09 -40.18 -2.54
C GLU A 456 34.09 -39.40 -1.66
N THR A 457 33.60 -38.73 -0.62
CA THR A 457 34.42 -38.01 0.35
C THR A 457 35.07 -38.99 1.32
N LEU A 458 36.37 -39.14 1.25
CA LEU A 458 37.17 -39.98 2.14
C LEU A 458 37.67 -39.23 3.38
N LEU A 459 37.88 -37.91 3.23
CA LEU A 459 38.29 -37.01 4.30
C LEU A 459 37.76 -35.62 4.00
N ASP A 460 37.23 -34.95 5.03
CA ASP A 460 36.82 -33.55 4.98
C ASP A 460 37.01 -32.93 6.37
N TRP A 461 38.09 -32.16 6.52
CA TRP A 461 38.48 -31.54 7.78
C TRP A 461 38.49 -30.03 7.62
N GLU A 462 37.97 -29.34 8.63
CA GLU A 462 37.98 -27.89 8.69
C GLU A 462 39.39 -27.38 9.00
N VAL A 463 39.88 -26.41 8.23
CA VAL A 463 41.09 -25.68 8.54
C VAL A 463 40.75 -24.53 9.46
N THR A 464 41.19 -24.61 10.69
CA THR A 464 40.87 -23.63 11.76
C THR A 464 41.85 -22.47 11.82
N ALA A 465 43.08 -22.65 11.32
CA ALA A 465 44.10 -21.60 11.22
C ALA A 465 45.15 -21.93 10.15
N LEU A 466 45.67 -20.89 9.52
CA LEU A 466 46.89 -20.95 8.73
C LEU A 466 48.07 -20.41 9.57
N GLU A 467 48.99 -21.25 9.97
CA GLU A 467 50.28 -20.79 10.50
C GLU A 467 51.30 -20.65 9.38
N LEU A 468 52.03 -19.56 9.41
CA LEU A 468 53.00 -19.25 8.34
C LEU A 468 54.41 -19.06 8.89
N ARG A 469 55.38 -19.61 8.21
CA ARG A 469 56.80 -19.44 8.46
C ARG A 469 57.51 -19.10 7.14
N HIS A 470 58.47 -18.21 7.22
CA HIS A 470 59.38 -17.92 6.11
C HIS A 470 60.81 -18.28 6.48
N ASP A 471 61.51 -18.94 5.59
CA ASP A 471 62.91 -19.32 5.77
C ASP A 471 63.73 -18.83 4.58
N THR A 472 64.55 -17.82 4.83
CA THR A 472 65.41 -17.21 3.81
C THR A 472 66.72 -18.00 3.58
N ASN A 473 67.04 -18.97 4.42
CA ASN A 473 68.27 -19.75 4.38
C ASN A 473 67.96 -21.26 4.42
N PHE A 474 66.96 -21.68 3.70
CA PHE A 474 66.65 -23.11 3.65
C PHE A 474 67.74 -23.91 2.93
N ARG A 475 68.25 -24.97 3.57
CA ARG A 475 69.22 -25.84 3.01
C ARG A 475 68.72 -27.25 2.81
N ASP A 476 69.07 -27.87 1.71
CA ASP A 476 68.86 -29.30 1.53
C ASP A 476 69.66 -30.06 2.57
N SER A 477 68.99 -30.88 3.35
CA SER A 477 69.60 -31.64 4.45
C SER A 477 70.58 -32.73 3.92
N ASN A 478 70.46 -33.14 2.67
CA ASN A 478 71.29 -34.19 2.08
C ASN A 478 72.50 -33.64 1.34
N THR A 479 72.33 -32.54 0.64
CA THR A 479 73.46 -31.97 -0.18
C THR A 479 74.10 -30.78 0.53
N GLY A 480 73.44 -30.14 1.49
CA GLY A 480 73.86 -28.91 2.14
C GLY A 480 73.76 -27.68 1.26
N ASP A 481 73.20 -27.83 0.04
CA ASP A 481 73.02 -26.74 -0.90
C ASP A 481 71.91 -25.81 -0.42
N MET A 482 72.07 -24.52 -0.75
CA MET A 482 70.96 -23.55 -0.51
C MET A 482 69.81 -23.85 -1.46
N ILE A 483 68.68 -24.03 -0.88
CA ILE A 483 67.37 -24.00 -1.59
C ILE A 483 66.81 -22.57 -1.47
N ASP A 484 66.11 -22.14 -2.49
CA ASP A 484 65.48 -20.80 -2.49
C ASP A 484 64.73 -20.49 -1.21
N ALA A 485 64.71 -19.22 -0.82
CA ALA A 485 63.86 -18.74 0.25
C ALA A 485 62.42 -19.18 -0.01
N ALA A 486 61.74 -19.57 1.04
CA ALA A 486 60.41 -20.18 0.90
C ALA A 486 59.47 -19.83 2.05
N TYR A 487 58.22 -19.67 1.72
CA TYR A 487 57.15 -19.74 2.67
C TYR A 487 56.75 -21.18 2.95
N ILE A 488 56.48 -21.46 4.21
CA ILE A 488 55.99 -22.75 4.68
C ILE A 488 54.65 -22.54 5.37
N PHE A 489 53.62 -23.08 4.75
CA PHE A 489 52.20 -22.98 5.16
C PHE A 489 51.84 -24.21 5.99
N TYR A 490 51.30 -24.01 7.17
CA TYR A 490 50.78 -25.06 8.05
C TYR A 490 49.30 -24.87 8.25
N PHE A 491 48.49 -25.75 7.68
CA PHE A 491 47.05 -25.71 7.75
C PHE A 491 46.57 -26.47 8.99
N ARG A 492 46.37 -25.75 10.09
CA ARG A 492 45.80 -26.34 11.31
C ARG A 492 44.38 -26.75 11.07
N THR A 493 44.05 -28.00 11.34
CA THR A 493 42.69 -28.52 11.21
C THR A 493 42.08 -28.80 12.59
N ASP A 494 40.80 -29.10 12.61
CA ASP A 494 40.10 -29.59 13.80
C ASP A 494 40.63 -30.95 14.31
N LYS A 495 41.55 -31.61 13.55
CA LYS A 495 42.21 -32.86 13.88
C LYS A 495 43.69 -32.71 14.16
N THR A 496 44.21 -31.48 14.24
CA THR A 496 45.64 -31.25 14.56
C THR A 496 45.93 -31.72 15.97
N GLU A 497 46.94 -32.59 16.11
CA GLU A 497 47.44 -33.06 17.42
C GLU A 497 48.60 -32.15 17.87
N ASP A 498 48.61 -31.75 19.16
CA ASP A 498 49.62 -30.85 19.72
C ASP A 498 50.98 -31.46 19.94
N ASN A 499 51.14 -32.75 19.69
CA ASN A 499 52.41 -33.44 19.82
C ASN A 499 53.21 -33.38 18.52
N PHE A 500 54.05 -32.36 18.40
CA PHE A 500 55.00 -32.18 17.31
C PHE A 500 56.19 -33.14 17.47
N GLY A 501 56.07 -34.37 17.01
CA GLY A 501 57.26 -35.18 16.68
C GLY A 501 57.97 -34.59 15.46
N ILE A 502 59.27 -34.88 15.32
CA ILE A 502 60.14 -34.38 14.23
C ILE A 502 59.62 -34.79 12.84
N ASP A 503 58.70 -35.73 12.73
CA ASP A 503 58.27 -36.37 11.49
C ASP A 503 56.85 -36.05 11.01
N GLY A 504 56.29 -34.99 11.45
CA GLY A 504 55.05 -34.56 10.80
C GLY A 504 53.90 -34.31 11.75
N LEU A 505 53.39 -33.17 11.57
CA LEU A 505 52.18 -32.67 12.20
C LEU A 505 50.99 -33.54 11.82
N ILE A 506 50.60 -34.44 12.69
CA ILE A 506 49.38 -35.24 12.47
C ILE A 506 48.18 -34.29 12.40
N GLY A 507 47.41 -34.43 11.34
CA GLY A 507 46.24 -33.58 11.12
C GLY A 507 46.56 -32.17 10.60
N THR A 508 47.83 -31.84 10.30
CA THR A 508 48.23 -30.53 9.78
C THR A 508 48.95 -30.68 8.42
N PRO A 509 48.28 -30.45 7.32
CA PRO A 509 48.96 -30.33 6.02
C PRO A 509 49.99 -29.21 6.06
N MET A 510 51.16 -29.49 5.49
CA MET A 510 52.25 -28.53 5.34
C MET A 510 52.59 -28.37 3.86
N PHE A 511 52.67 -27.15 3.41
CA PHE A 511 53.10 -26.84 2.05
C PHE A 511 54.27 -25.88 2.06
N ARG A 512 55.32 -26.18 1.32
CA ARG A 512 56.45 -25.32 1.11
C ARG A 512 56.42 -24.77 -0.31
N LEU A 513 56.57 -23.46 -0.46
CA LEU A 513 56.56 -22.77 -1.74
C LEU A 513 57.70 -21.75 -1.79
N PRO A 514 58.58 -21.77 -2.82
CA PRO A 514 59.58 -20.73 -3.02
C PRO A 514 58.93 -19.37 -3.25
N ASP A 515 59.56 -18.30 -2.75
CA ASP A 515 59.04 -16.92 -2.78
C ASP A 515 58.59 -16.43 -4.15
N ALA A 516 59.37 -16.83 -5.19
CA ALA A 516 59.09 -16.44 -6.58
C ALA A 516 57.75 -16.94 -7.14
N TYR A 517 57.10 -17.84 -6.42
CA TYR A 517 55.83 -18.45 -6.84
C TYR A 517 54.62 -17.93 -6.08
N VAL A 518 54.81 -17.06 -5.09
CA VAL A 518 53.70 -16.36 -4.42
C VAL A 518 53.09 -15.33 -5.37
N GLY A 519 51.80 -15.30 -5.47
CA GLY A 519 51.03 -14.43 -6.38
C GLY A 519 50.60 -15.13 -7.68
N ARG A 520 50.89 -16.41 -7.84
CA ARG A 520 50.47 -17.22 -8.98
C ARG A 520 49.03 -17.73 -8.80
N ASP A 521 48.34 -17.85 -9.94
CA ASP A 521 46.96 -18.30 -10.00
C ASP A 521 46.84 -19.52 -10.91
N ASN A 522 46.19 -20.57 -10.43
CA ASN A 522 45.98 -21.84 -11.15
C ASN A 522 47.23 -22.38 -11.84
N PHE A 523 48.33 -22.36 -11.09
CA PHE A 523 49.67 -22.72 -11.59
C PHE A 523 49.84 -24.22 -11.53
N ASP A 524 50.25 -24.83 -12.65
CA ASP A 524 50.58 -26.27 -12.72
C ASP A 524 51.98 -26.53 -12.14
N LEU A 525 51.99 -27.18 -10.98
CA LEU A 525 53.23 -27.54 -10.27
C LEU A 525 53.96 -28.69 -10.91
N THR A 526 53.39 -29.42 -11.83
CA THR A 526 54.02 -30.59 -12.50
C THR A 526 54.77 -30.20 -13.76
N GLU A 527 54.39 -29.08 -14.39
CA GLU A 527 55.03 -28.57 -15.59
C GLU A 527 56.30 -27.77 -15.29
N ASP A 528 56.38 -27.07 -14.15
CA ASP A 528 57.51 -26.23 -13.78
C ASP A 528 58.56 -27.00 -12.95
N THR A 529 59.62 -27.45 -13.61
CA THR A 529 60.71 -28.19 -12.98
C THR A 529 61.63 -27.33 -12.11
N GLU A 530 61.58 -26.02 -12.21
CA GLU A 530 62.30 -25.06 -11.39
C GLU A 530 61.64 -24.77 -10.04
N CYS A 531 60.36 -25.00 -9.93
CA CYS A 531 59.63 -24.82 -8.70
C CYS A 531 59.95 -25.93 -7.69
N LYS A 532 60.74 -25.61 -6.69
CA LYS A 532 61.15 -26.56 -5.63
C LYS A 532 60.14 -26.56 -4.49
N TRP A 533 58.91 -26.96 -4.79
CA TRP A 533 57.86 -27.10 -3.80
C TRP A 533 57.89 -28.42 -3.05
N ALA A 534 57.26 -28.47 -1.89
CA ALA A 534 57.08 -29.70 -1.13
C ALA A 534 55.72 -29.69 -0.40
N PHE A 535 55.09 -30.84 -0.35
CA PHE A 535 53.89 -31.07 0.39
C PHE A 535 54.04 -32.25 1.35
N ASN A 536 53.51 -32.11 2.55
CA ASN A 536 53.51 -33.20 3.53
C ASN A 536 52.18 -33.14 4.32
N PHE A 537 51.49 -34.24 4.34
CA PHE A 537 50.29 -34.41 5.14
C PHE A 537 50.27 -35.79 5.78
N ASN A 538 50.15 -35.80 7.11
CA ASN A 538 50.05 -37.03 7.90
C ASN A 538 48.73 -37.06 8.65
N ASN A 539 47.93 -38.07 8.39
CA ASN A 539 46.77 -38.35 9.17
C ASN A 539 46.91 -39.74 9.81
N SER A 540 46.54 -39.86 11.07
CA SER A 540 46.72 -41.07 11.85
C SER A 540 45.90 -42.28 11.37
N ASN A 541 44.90 -42.04 10.51
CA ASN A 541 43.89 -43.05 10.18
C ASN A 541 43.90 -43.53 8.74
N LEU A 542 44.41 -42.74 7.79
CA LEU A 542 44.26 -43.05 6.38
C LEU A 542 45.58 -43.24 5.64
N SER A 543 46.53 -42.33 5.75
CA SER A 543 47.84 -42.47 5.11
C SER A 543 48.71 -41.23 5.29
N ARG A 544 49.97 -41.36 4.93
CA ARG A 544 50.92 -40.26 4.86
C ARG A 544 51.07 -39.84 3.40
N TYR A 545 50.67 -38.62 3.11
CA TYR A 545 50.94 -37.98 1.82
C TYR A 545 52.19 -37.11 1.94
N SER A 546 53.23 -37.44 1.20
CA SER A 546 54.44 -36.63 1.19
C SER A 546 54.97 -36.63 -0.24
N THR A 547 54.95 -35.48 -0.87
CA THR A 547 55.38 -35.31 -2.26
C THR A 547 56.08 -33.98 -2.44
N GLY A 548 56.88 -33.83 -3.45
CA GLY A 548 57.56 -32.61 -3.82
C GLY A 548 58.32 -32.76 -5.10
N TYR A 549 58.45 -31.67 -5.81
CA TYR A 549 59.19 -31.63 -7.06
C TYR A 549 60.50 -30.90 -6.86
N GLY A 550 61.59 -31.44 -7.47
CA GLY A 550 62.91 -30.81 -7.47
C GLY A 550 63.67 -30.78 -6.13
N CYS A 551 63.05 -31.31 -5.05
CA CYS A 551 63.77 -31.53 -3.80
C CYS A 551 64.51 -32.84 -3.88
N ASN A 552 65.86 -32.81 -3.81
CA ASN A 552 66.73 -33.98 -3.89
C ASN A 552 66.64 -34.90 -2.66
N ASN A 553 65.46 -35.02 -2.08
CA ASN A 553 65.27 -35.94 -0.97
C ASN A 553 64.82 -37.30 -1.51
N SER A 554 65.47 -38.36 -1.13
CA SER A 554 65.30 -39.70 -1.72
C SER A 554 63.85 -40.25 -1.53
N TRP A 555 63.14 -39.71 -0.62
CA TRP A 555 61.72 -40.06 -0.36
C TRP A 555 60.69 -39.11 -0.99
N MET A 556 61.15 -37.95 -1.51
CA MET A 556 60.30 -36.99 -2.23
C MET A 556 60.41 -37.15 -3.77
N LYS A 557 60.82 -38.26 -4.28
CA LYS A 557 61.05 -38.52 -5.72
C LYS A 557 59.77 -38.77 -6.51
N GLN A 558 58.65 -38.80 -5.84
CA GLN A 558 57.43 -39.13 -6.52
C GLN A 558 56.58 -37.83 -6.62
N CYS A 559 56.36 -37.40 -7.84
CA CYS A 559 55.47 -36.26 -8.12
C CYS A 559 54.08 -36.77 -8.46
N PRO A 560 53.05 -36.05 -8.06
CA PRO A 560 51.70 -36.31 -8.57
C PRO A 560 51.67 -36.09 -10.09
N ASN A 561 50.79 -36.78 -10.80
CA ASN A 561 50.62 -36.54 -12.22
C ASN A 561 49.89 -35.22 -12.52
N GLU A 562 49.14 -34.73 -11.57
CA GLU A 562 48.42 -33.47 -11.67
C GLU A 562 48.50 -32.77 -10.32
N ALA A 563 48.97 -31.53 -10.31
CA ALA A 563 48.97 -30.68 -9.14
C ALA A 563 48.88 -29.21 -9.54
N THR A 564 47.86 -28.54 -9.05
CA THR A 564 47.63 -27.12 -9.31
C THR A 564 47.65 -26.31 -8.02
N LEU A 565 48.10 -25.07 -8.09
CA LEU A 565 48.24 -24.18 -6.97
C LEU A 565 47.80 -22.76 -7.32
N THR A 566 46.97 -22.18 -6.45
CA THR A 566 46.71 -20.73 -6.37
C THR A 566 47.22 -20.24 -5.04
N VAL A 567 48.12 -19.26 -5.04
CA VAL A 567 48.56 -18.57 -3.81
C VAL A 567 48.59 -17.07 -4.07
N LYS A 568 47.75 -16.35 -3.40
CA LYS A 568 47.70 -14.87 -3.46
C LYS A 568 47.85 -14.30 -2.05
N LYS A 569 48.60 -13.22 -1.95
CA LYS A 569 48.73 -12.42 -0.73
C LYS A 569 48.18 -11.05 -0.99
N ASN A 570 47.12 -10.67 -0.26
CA ASN A 570 46.51 -9.36 -0.30
C ASN A 570 46.63 -8.72 1.09
N ASP A 571 47.62 -7.85 1.28
CA ASP A 571 48.03 -7.31 2.56
C ASP A 571 48.35 -8.44 3.57
N LYS A 572 47.50 -8.66 4.57
CA LYS A 572 47.64 -9.71 5.59
C LYS A 572 46.81 -10.96 5.33
N GLU A 573 45.99 -10.93 4.28
CA GLU A 573 45.16 -12.07 3.90
C GLU A 573 45.82 -12.91 2.83
N TRP A 574 45.68 -14.20 2.99
CA TRP A 574 46.14 -15.21 2.06
C TRP A 574 44.97 -15.98 1.46
N GLU A 575 45.04 -16.14 0.16
CA GLU A 575 44.18 -17.07 -0.58
C GLU A 575 45.06 -18.22 -1.08
N PHE A 576 44.72 -19.44 -0.69
CA PHE A 576 45.50 -20.64 -1.01
C PHE A 576 44.54 -21.74 -1.45
N THR A 577 44.75 -22.25 -2.66
CA THR A 577 44.03 -23.43 -3.17
C THR A 577 45.08 -24.36 -3.78
N PHE A 578 45.20 -25.55 -3.22
CA PHE A 578 46.05 -26.61 -3.74
C PHE A 578 45.21 -27.82 -4.07
N THR A 579 45.34 -28.35 -5.28
CA THR A 579 44.67 -29.59 -5.70
C THR A 579 45.72 -30.54 -6.27
N MET A 580 45.67 -31.81 -5.85
CA MET A 580 46.60 -32.83 -6.27
C MET A 580 45.84 -34.12 -6.56
N LEU A 581 46.17 -34.75 -7.69
CA LEU A 581 45.71 -36.10 -7.99
C LEU A 581 46.75 -37.10 -7.48
N ASP A 582 46.38 -37.86 -6.47
CA ASP A 582 47.19 -38.90 -5.85
C ASP A 582 46.94 -40.25 -6.49
N TYR A 583 48.00 -40.93 -6.87
CA TYR A 583 47.96 -42.28 -7.46
C TYR A 583 48.33 -43.38 -6.45
N GLY A 584 48.05 -43.19 -5.17
CA GLY A 584 48.39 -44.18 -4.17
C GLY A 584 49.90 -44.27 -3.85
N MET A 585 50.58 -43.13 -3.85
CA MET A 585 52.04 -43.04 -3.79
C MET A 585 52.65 -43.43 -2.44
N PHE A 586 51.91 -43.56 -1.37
CA PHE A 586 52.41 -43.94 -0.04
C PHE A 586 51.52 -44.95 0.67
N GLY A 587 51.54 -46.15 0.23
CA GLY A 587 51.43 -47.35 1.04
C GLY A 587 50.10 -47.74 1.66
N TYR A 588 49.02 -47.01 1.47
CA TYR A 588 47.73 -47.32 2.12
C TYR A 588 46.51 -47.20 1.22
N THR A 589 46.65 -46.65 0.03
CA THR A 589 45.63 -46.79 -0.99
C THR A 589 46.02 -47.90 -1.94
N GLU A 590 45.12 -48.75 -2.35
CA GLU A 590 45.38 -49.79 -3.34
C GLU A 590 46.01 -49.17 -4.59
N GLN A 591 47.04 -49.80 -5.12
CA GLN A 591 47.69 -49.35 -6.34
C GLN A 591 46.63 -49.15 -7.45
N GLY A 592 46.50 -47.91 -7.89
CA GLY A 592 45.54 -47.55 -8.95
C GLY A 592 44.35 -46.70 -8.52
N THR A 593 44.15 -46.42 -7.25
CA THR A 593 43.13 -45.48 -6.80
C THR A 593 43.57 -44.03 -7.05
N LYS A 594 42.73 -43.28 -7.75
CA LYS A 594 42.97 -41.86 -8.03
C LYS A 594 42.15 -41.01 -7.06
N ASN A 595 42.80 -40.58 -6.00
CA ASN A 595 42.16 -39.69 -5.02
C ASN A 595 42.55 -38.24 -5.32
N VAL A 596 41.59 -37.34 -5.23
CA VAL A 596 41.83 -35.90 -5.35
C VAL A 596 41.94 -35.32 -3.96
N LEU A 597 43.12 -34.80 -3.61
CA LEU A 597 43.34 -34.02 -2.40
C LEU A 597 43.18 -32.54 -2.73
N THR A 598 42.42 -31.81 -1.92
CA THR A 598 42.26 -30.37 -2.04
C THR A 598 42.47 -29.69 -0.70
N ILE A 599 43.23 -28.60 -0.68
CA ILE A 599 43.38 -27.70 0.47
C ILE A 599 42.92 -26.31 0.05
N GLU A 600 42.05 -25.74 0.84
CA GLU A 600 41.52 -24.41 0.59
C GLU A 600 41.62 -23.55 1.85
N TRP A 601 42.17 -22.34 1.68
CA TRP A 601 42.26 -21.33 2.72
C TRP A 601 41.98 -19.94 2.15
N LYS A 602 41.26 -19.13 2.90
CA LYS A 602 41.14 -17.70 2.65
C LYS A 602 40.98 -16.96 4.00
N GLY A 603 41.93 -16.08 4.28
CA GLY A 603 41.95 -15.34 5.53
C GLY A 603 43.35 -14.96 5.97
N PRO A 604 43.51 -14.36 7.16
CA PRO A 604 44.81 -13.99 7.71
C PRO A 604 45.62 -15.24 8.08
N ALA A 605 46.95 -15.12 8.00
CA ALA A 605 47.87 -16.10 8.56
C ALA A 605 48.25 -15.69 10.01
N THR A 606 48.62 -16.69 10.80
CA THR A 606 49.15 -16.51 12.15
C THR A 606 50.61 -16.95 12.21
N LYS A 607 51.28 -16.48 13.24
CA LYS A 607 52.71 -16.82 13.43
C LYS A 607 52.86 -18.31 13.75
N TYR A 608 53.81 -18.94 13.05
CA TYR A 608 54.16 -20.33 13.33
C TYR A 608 54.64 -20.51 14.79
N THR A 609 54.06 -21.46 15.46
CA THR A 609 54.30 -21.72 16.90
C THR A 609 55.37 -22.76 17.20
N GLY A 610 55.91 -23.44 16.15
CA GLY A 610 56.95 -24.47 16.33
C GLY A 610 58.32 -23.89 16.55
N SER A 611 59.29 -24.78 16.80
CA SER A 611 60.68 -24.44 17.16
C SER A 611 61.61 -24.14 15.97
N GLN A 612 61.15 -24.30 14.74
CA GLN A 612 61.98 -24.05 13.55
C GLN A 612 62.15 -22.56 13.28
N LYS A 613 63.25 -22.20 12.61
CA LYS A 613 63.54 -20.81 12.28
C LYS A 613 62.41 -20.19 11.47
N ASN A 614 62.01 -18.99 11.86
CA ASN A 614 61.06 -18.17 11.16
C ASN A 614 61.62 -16.74 11.01
N ASP A 615 61.82 -16.31 9.80
CA ASP A 615 62.39 -15.01 9.47
C ASP A 615 61.31 -13.90 9.39
N MET A 616 60.03 -14.23 9.55
CA MET A 616 58.91 -13.27 9.61
C MET A 616 58.85 -12.56 10.97
N THR A 617 58.48 -11.32 10.92
CA THR A 617 58.23 -10.49 12.10
C THR A 617 56.72 -10.46 12.44
N ASP A 618 56.35 -10.00 13.63
CA ASP A 618 54.93 -9.86 14.01
C ASP A 618 54.15 -8.86 13.11
N ALA A 619 54.88 -8.02 12.36
CA ALA A 619 54.26 -7.09 11.40
C ALA A 619 53.83 -7.77 10.09
N ASP A 620 54.33 -8.95 9.81
CA ASP A 620 54.07 -9.70 8.57
C ASP A 620 52.76 -10.53 8.65
N TYR A 621 52.22 -10.68 9.87
CA TYR A 621 50.97 -11.43 10.14
C TYR A 621 49.76 -10.58 10.27
#